data_730f8ed7133e60a37f610c3d2916971e
#
_entry.id   730f8ed7133e60a37f610c3d2916971e
#
_cell.length_a   1.000
_cell.length_b   1.000
_cell.length_c   1.000
_cell.angle_alpha   90.00
_cell.angle_beta   90.00
_cell.angle_gamma   90.00
#
_symmetry.space_group_name_H-M   'P 1'
#
loop_
_entity.id
_entity.type
_entity.pdbx_description
1 polymer ?
#
loop_
_entity_poly.entity_id
_entity_poly.type
_entity_poly.pdbx_seq_one_letter_code
_entity_poly.pdbx_strand_id
1 'polypeptide(L)'
;MKKCSHSHHHALAELNITPLLDLAFVLLVIFIITTTPIVNDQDVDLPSAAKRPKESKNKVQYVTVNSSGQMYLNNLEVDLPALQEKLVAMRLDDPEINVVIRGSAKTKYQYVVSVMDVLQQANVGKVNLATEAFPEGNANKQ
;
A
#
# COMPACT_ATOMS: atom_id res chain seq x y z
N MET A 1 80.80 24.84 -12.53
CA MET A 1 79.73 24.60 -11.53
C MET A 1 78.39 24.49 -12.23
N LYS A 2 77.91 23.28 -12.45
CA LYS A 2 76.60 23.01 -13.09
C LYS A 2 75.58 22.87 -11.98
N LYS A 3 74.58 23.76 -11.93
CA LYS A 3 73.40 23.65 -11.06
C LYS A 3 72.46 22.64 -11.67
N CYS A 4 72.25 21.48 -11.00
CA CYS A 4 71.19 20.57 -11.30
C CYS A 4 69.86 21.16 -10.78
N SER A 5 68.99 21.55 -11.70
CA SER A 5 67.60 21.89 -11.39
C SER A 5 66.83 20.60 -11.17
N HIS A 6 66.41 20.31 -9.91
CA HIS A 6 65.48 19.24 -9.61
C HIS A 6 64.05 19.72 -9.94
N SER A 7 63.57 19.26 -11.05
CA SER A 7 62.17 19.38 -11.38
C SER A 7 61.36 18.42 -10.51
N HIS A 8 60.62 18.95 -9.55
CA HIS A 8 59.63 18.20 -8.79
C HIS A 8 58.43 17.98 -9.68
N HIS A 9 58.32 16.83 -10.30
CA HIS A 9 57.08 16.38 -10.87
C HIS A 9 56.12 16.07 -9.71
N HIS A 10 55.19 16.96 -9.46
CA HIS A 10 54.02 16.60 -8.66
C HIS A 10 53.28 15.52 -9.44
N ALA A 11 53.43 14.27 -9.03
CA ALA A 11 52.53 13.21 -9.43
C ALA A 11 51.15 13.59 -8.89
N LEU A 12 50.32 14.11 -9.76
CA LEU A 12 48.88 14.25 -9.49
C LEU A 12 48.40 12.79 -9.35
N ALA A 13 48.18 12.39 -8.12
CA ALA A 13 47.51 11.12 -7.85
C ALA A 13 46.09 11.28 -8.43
N GLU A 14 45.91 10.75 -9.62
CA GLU A 14 44.58 10.69 -10.24
C GLU A 14 43.70 9.84 -9.34
N LEU A 15 42.78 10.48 -8.65
CA LEU A 15 41.79 9.81 -7.80
C LEU A 15 40.93 8.95 -8.70
N ASN A 16 41.08 7.64 -8.63
CA ASN A 16 40.20 6.74 -9.37
C ASN A 16 38.81 6.74 -8.74
N ILE A 17 37.89 7.46 -9.36
CA ILE A 17 36.50 7.61 -8.89
C ILE A 17 35.61 6.42 -9.24
N THR A 18 36.09 5.49 -10.06
CA THR A 18 35.32 4.32 -10.51
C THR A 18 34.76 3.49 -9.35
N PRO A 19 35.54 3.15 -8.29
CA PRO A 19 35.01 2.40 -7.15
C PRO A 19 33.97 3.18 -6.35
N LEU A 20 34.10 4.51 -6.27
CA LEU A 20 33.15 5.37 -5.58
C LEU A 20 31.83 5.47 -6.35
N LEU A 21 31.91 5.52 -7.67
CA LEU A 21 30.74 5.58 -8.54
C LEU A 21 29.97 4.26 -8.50
N ASP A 22 30.66 3.11 -8.46
CA ASP A 22 30.05 1.80 -8.33
C ASP A 22 29.30 1.66 -7.00
N LEU A 23 29.94 2.07 -5.89
CA LEU A 23 29.27 2.07 -4.59
C LEU A 23 28.02 2.97 -4.58
N ALA A 24 28.11 4.16 -5.14
CA ALA A 24 26.98 5.09 -5.23
C ALA A 24 25.85 4.51 -6.08
N PHE A 25 26.18 3.82 -7.19
CA PHE A 25 25.20 3.19 -8.06
C PHE A 25 24.49 2.04 -7.36
N VAL A 26 25.22 1.18 -6.66
CA VAL A 26 24.64 0.07 -5.89
C VAL A 26 23.71 0.59 -4.80
N LEU A 27 24.12 1.64 -4.06
CA LEU A 27 23.27 2.27 -3.06
C LEU A 27 22.00 2.88 -3.67
N LEU A 28 22.13 3.51 -4.84
CA LEU A 28 20.97 4.06 -5.56
C LEU A 28 19.97 2.97 -5.94
N VAL A 29 20.46 1.85 -6.50
CA VAL A 29 19.60 0.72 -6.89
C VAL A 29 18.91 0.12 -5.67
N ILE A 30 19.65 -0.12 -4.57
CA ILE A 30 19.06 -0.62 -3.33
C ILE A 30 17.99 0.35 -2.82
N PHE A 31 18.25 1.66 -2.85
CA PHE A 31 17.29 2.68 -2.43
C PHE A 31 16.01 2.62 -3.26
N ILE A 32 16.12 2.51 -4.60
CA ILE A 32 14.95 2.43 -5.48
C ILE A 32 14.12 1.18 -5.21
N ILE A 33 14.74 0.01 -5.02
CA ILE A 33 14.01 -1.24 -4.78
C ILE A 33 13.43 -1.35 -3.36
N THR A 34 13.99 -0.62 -2.39
CA THR A 34 13.50 -0.62 -1.00
C THR A 34 12.44 0.44 -0.72
N THR A 35 12.32 1.48 -1.56
CA THR A 35 11.24 2.45 -1.44
C THR A 35 9.93 1.83 -1.93
N THR A 36 9.16 1.27 -1.01
CA THR A 36 7.76 0.96 -1.28
C THR A 36 6.97 2.27 -1.22
N PRO A 37 6.29 2.68 -2.30
CA PRO A 37 5.41 3.84 -2.22
C PRO A 37 4.29 3.51 -1.22
N ILE A 38 4.31 4.17 -0.07
CA ILE A 38 3.16 4.17 0.82
C ILE A 38 2.13 5.07 0.14
N VAL A 39 1.22 4.46 -0.59
CA VAL A 39 0.05 5.17 -1.10
C VAL A 39 -0.85 5.43 0.10
N ASN A 40 -0.60 6.52 0.81
CA ASN A 40 -1.56 7.06 1.74
C ASN A 40 -2.63 7.74 0.88
N ASP A 41 -3.75 7.07 0.70
CA ASP A 41 -4.99 7.74 0.29
C ASP A 41 -5.40 8.68 1.44
N GLN A 42 -4.69 9.79 1.54
CA GLN A 42 -5.17 10.92 2.31
C GLN A 42 -6.20 11.63 1.43
N ASP A 43 -7.45 11.55 1.82
CA ASP A 43 -8.48 12.45 1.33
C ASP A 43 -8.03 13.90 1.61
N VAL A 44 -7.29 14.47 0.68
CA VAL A 44 -6.98 15.89 0.70
C VAL A 44 -8.24 16.61 0.22
N ASP A 45 -9.03 17.12 1.16
CA ASP A 45 -10.12 18.04 0.88
C ASP A 45 -9.53 19.32 0.26
N LEU A 46 -9.44 19.34 -1.05
CA LEU A 46 -9.09 20.55 -1.80
C LEU A 46 -10.31 21.46 -1.86
N PRO A 47 -10.22 22.74 -1.43
CA PRO A 47 -11.33 23.68 -1.57
C PRO A 47 -11.73 23.79 -3.04
N SER A 48 -12.99 23.44 -3.30
CA SER A 48 -13.57 23.36 -4.62
C SER A 48 -13.73 24.76 -5.24
N ALA A 49 -12.96 25.04 -6.28
CA ALA A 49 -13.34 26.03 -7.29
C ALA A 49 -13.60 25.30 -8.61
N ALA A 50 -14.86 25.39 -9.06
CA ALA A 50 -15.41 24.93 -10.34
C ALA A 50 -16.00 23.51 -10.35
N LYS A 51 -17.32 23.50 -10.60
CA LYS A 51 -18.15 22.33 -10.88
C LYS A 51 -17.53 21.50 -12.03
N ARG A 52 -16.80 20.45 -11.68
CA ARG A 52 -16.54 19.33 -12.57
C ARG A 52 -17.69 18.33 -12.48
N PRO A 53 -18.06 17.64 -13.58
CA PRO A 53 -19.04 16.57 -13.52
C PRO A 53 -18.63 15.63 -12.39
N LYS A 54 -19.60 15.15 -11.63
CA LYS A 54 -19.38 14.17 -10.57
C LYS A 54 -18.65 12.97 -11.16
N GLU A 55 -17.32 12.98 -11.11
CA GLU A 55 -16.57 11.73 -11.08
C GLU A 55 -17.11 11.00 -9.84
N SER A 56 -17.81 9.91 -10.08
CA SER A 56 -18.20 9.00 -9.03
C SER A 56 -16.90 8.62 -8.32
N LYS A 57 -16.65 9.23 -7.15
CA LYS A 57 -15.58 8.79 -6.25
C LYS A 57 -15.95 7.36 -5.91
N ASN A 58 -15.36 6.41 -6.61
CA ASN A 58 -15.48 5.00 -6.30
C ASN A 58 -14.89 4.81 -4.90
N LYS A 59 -15.72 4.98 -3.88
CA LYS A 59 -15.34 4.77 -2.50
C LYS A 59 -14.98 3.30 -2.36
N VAL A 60 -13.71 3.04 -2.25
CA VAL A 60 -13.20 1.69 -1.99
C VAL A 60 -13.56 1.31 -0.57
N GLN A 61 -14.27 0.20 -0.41
CA GLN A 61 -14.62 -0.35 0.89
C GLN A 61 -13.63 -1.48 1.24
N TYR A 62 -13.15 -1.49 2.46
CA TYR A 62 -12.20 -2.48 2.91
C TYR A 62 -12.86 -3.48 3.85
N VAL A 63 -12.81 -4.75 3.50
CA VAL A 63 -13.23 -5.85 4.38
C VAL A 63 -11.96 -6.57 4.84
N THR A 64 -11.63 -6.42 6.11
CA THR A 64 -10.45 -7.04 6.70
C THR A 64 -10.84 -8.27 7.49
N VAL A 65 -10.14 -9.39 7.27
CA VAL A 65 -10.33 -10.65 8.01
C VAL A 65 -9.04 -10.99 8.75
N ASN A 66 -9.13 -11.09 10.07
CA ASN A 66 -7.97 -11.46 10.88
C ASN A 66 -7.76 -12.98 10.97
N SER A 67 -6.68 -13.39 11.60
CA SER A 67 -6.34 -14.82 11.78
C SER A 67 -7.35 -15.59 12.65
N SER A 68 -8.09 -14.92 13.53
CA SER A 68 -9.13 -15.51 14.38
C SER A 68 -10.49 -15.63 13.69
N GLY A 69 -10.65 -15.10 12.48
CA GLY A 69 -11.91 -15.14 11.74
C GLY A 69 -12.83 -13.96 12.02
N GLN A 70 -12.38 -12.96 12.78
CA GLN A 70 -13.14 -11.72 12.96
C GLN A 70 -13.05 -10.87 11.70
N MET A 71 -14.14 -10.21 11.36
CA MET A 71 -14.28 -9.39 10.16
C MET A 71 -14.51 -7.95 10.53
N TYR A 72 -13.89 -7.06 9.75
CA TYR A 72 -14.00 -5.63 9.92
C TYR A 72 -14.35 -4.97 8.59
N LEU A 73 -15.39 -4.17 8.56
CA LEU A 73 -15.74 -3.32 7.44
C LEU A 73 -15.30 -1.88 7.75
N ASN A 74 -14.31 -1.36 7.02
CA ASN A 74 -13.74 -0.03 7.27
C ASN A 74 -13.37 0.20 8.75
N ASN A 75 -12.70 -0.78 9.38
CA ASN A 75 -12.30 -0.78 10.79
C ASN A 75 -13.44 -0.97 11.83
N LEU A 76 -14.67 -1.20 11.39
CA LEU A 76 -15.78 -1.56 12.27
C LEU A 76 -15.95 -3.07 12.28
N GLU A 77 -15.95 -3.68 13.46
CA GLU A 77 -16.21 -5.11 13.62
C GLU A 77 -17.64 -5.44 13.16
N VAL A 78 -17.76 -6.45 12.31
CA VAL A 78 -19.03 -6.88 11.74
C VAL A 78 -19.09 -8.42 11.64
N ASP A 79 -20.28 -8.97 11.84
CA ASP A 79 -20.58 -10.36 11.56
C ASP A 79 -21.01 -10.55 10.10
N LEU A 80 -21.01 -11.79 9.60
CA LEU A 80 -21.42 -12.12 8.23
C LEU A 80 -22.79 -11.53 7.86
N PRO A 81 -23.87 -11.69 8.66
CA PRO A 81 -25.18 -11.11 8.33
C PRO A 81 -25.15 -9.58 8.31
N ALA A 82 -24.48 -8.95 9.28
CA ALA A 82 -24.35 -7.50 9.33
C ALA A 82 -23.51 -6.95 8.16
N LEU A 83 -22.49 -7.68 7.74
CA LEU A 83 -21.69 -7.36 6.56
C LEU A 83 -22.57 -7.37 5.30
N GLN A 84 -23.39 -8.39 5.12
CA GLN A 84 -24.29 -8.50 3.99
C GLN A 84 -25.29 -7.35 3.93
N GLU A 85 -25.93 -7.03 5.05
CA GLU A 85 -26.89 -5.92 5.14
C GLU A 85 -26.25 -4.57 4.77
N LYS A 86 -25.05 -4.28 5.33
CA LYS A 86 -24.31 -3.05 5.05
C LYS A 86 -23.88 -2.95 3.59
N LEU A 87 -23.40 -4.06 3.01
CA LEU A 87 -23.00 -4.09 1.60
C LEU A 87 -24.18 -3.86 0.66
N VAL A 88 -25.34 -4.44 0.95
CA VAL A 88 -26.55 -4.22 0.18
C VAL A 88 -26.98 -2.75 0.27
N ALA A 89 -26.96 -2.16 1.46
CA ALA A 89 -27.27 -0.74 1.65
C ALA A 89 -26.30 0.17 0.88
N MET A 90 -24.98 -0.10 0.97
CA MET A 90 -23.98 0.68 0.24
C MET A 90 -24.11 0.55 -1.29
N ARG A 91 -24.53 -0.62 -1.78
CA ARG A 91 -24.76 -0.84 -3.20
C ARG A 91 -25.99 -0.09 -3.73
N LEU A 92 -26.99 0.13 -2.88
CA LEU A 92 -28.15 0.96 -3.27
C LEU A 92 -27.74 2.42 -3.48
N ASP A 93 -26.75 2.90 -2.70
CA ASP A 93 -26.21 4.25 -2.84
C ASP A 93 -25.22 4.37 -4.01
N ASP A 94 -24.40 3.33 -4.22
CA ASP A 94 -23.40 3.28 -5.29
C ASP A 94 -23.42 1.90 -5.98
N PRO A 95 -24.02 1.78 -7.18
CA PRO A 95 -24.06 0.51 -7.92
C PRO A 95 -22.69 -0.02 -8.33
N GLU A 96 -21.67 0.84 -8.41
CA GLU A 96 -20.30 0.50 -8.79
C GLU A 96 -19.35 0.40 -7.61
N ILE A 97 -19.86 0.06 -6.44
CA ILE A 97 -19.05 -0.11 -5.23
C ILE A 97 -17.85 -1.06 -5.50
N ASN A 98 -16.67 -0.63 -5.09
CA ASN A 98 -15.46 -1.42 -5.15
C ASN A 98 -15.09 -1.91 -3.75
N VAL A 99 -14.95 -3.23 -3.58
CA VAL A 99 -14.62 -3.84 -2.30
C VAL A 99 -13.26 -4.52 -2.38
N VAL A 100 -12.41 -4.22 -1.43
CA VAL A 100 -11.10 -4.86 -1.27
C VAL A 100 -11.13 -5.73 -0.02
N ILE A 101 -10.96 -7.03 -0.20
CA ILE A 101 -10.80 -7.98 0.91
C ILE A 101 -9.34 -7.99 1.31
N ARG A 102 -9.06 -7.71 2.57
CA ARG A 102 -7.72 -7.82 3.17
C ARG A 102 -7.69 -9.00 4.13
N GLY A 103 -6.78 -9.93 3.88
CA GLY A 103 -6.55 -11.08 4.75
C GLY A 103 -5.12 -11.10 5.25
N SER A 104 -4.91 -11.42 6.53
CA SER A 104 -3.59 -11.74 7.04
C SER A 104 -3.08 -13.04 6.40
N ALA A 105 -1.77 -13.19 6.23
CA ALA A 105 -1.15 -14.42 5.72
C ALA A 105 -1.50 -15.67 6.56
N LYS A 106 -1.86 -15.48 7.83
CA LYS A 106 -2.29 -16.56 8.75
C LYS A 106 -3.80 -16.80 8.76
N THR A 107 -4.58 -16.02 8.00
CA THR A 107 -6.03 -16.18 7.92
C THR A 107 -6.38 -17.49 7.23
N LYS A 108 -7.27 -18.27 7.83
CA LYS A 108 -7.76 -19.49 7.20
C LYS A 108 -8.55 -19.12 5.95
N TYR A 109 -8.25 -19.79 4.85
CA TYR A 109 -8.91 -19.60 3.55
C TYR A 109 -10.44 -19.67 3.63
N GLN A 110 -10.96 -20.51 4.52
CA GLN A 110 -12.40 -20.67 4.75
C GLN A 110 -13.09 -19.34 5.08
N TYR A 111 -12.49 -18.49 5.90
CA TYR A 111 -13.08 -17.19 6.25
C TYR A 111 -13.11 -16.23 5.06
N VAL A 112 -12.07 -16.25 4.23
CA VAL A 112 -12.02 -15.46 3.01
C VAL A 112 -13.11 -15.88 2.03
N VAL A 113 -13.31 -17.19 1.87
CA VAL A 113 -14.39 -17.74 1.02
C VAL A 113 -15.76 -17.32 1.54
N SER A 114 -16.00 -17.39 2.87
CA SER A 114 -17.28 -16.95 3.45
C SER A 114 -17.57 -15.48 3.17
N VAL A 115 -16.55 -14.61 3.20
CA VAL A 115 -16.69 -13.19 2.84
C VAL A 115 -16.99 -13.04 1.35
N MET A 116 -16.31 -13.81 0.49
CA MET A 116 -16.57 -13.80 -0.96
C MET A 116 -18.01 -14.21 -1.28
N ASP A 117 -18.53 -15.24 -0.59
CA ASP A 117 -19.92 -15.68 -0.77
C ASP A 117 -20.91 -14.57 -0.41
N VAL A 118 -20.66 -13.86 0.69
CA VAL A 118 -21.49 -12.70 1.09
C VAL A 118 -21.44 -11.58 0.06
N LEU A 119 -20.26 -11.26 -0.47
CA LEU A 119 -20.09 -10.26 -1.51
C LEU A 119 -20.81 -10.63 -2.81
N GLN A 120 -20.78 -11.92 -3.17
CA GLN A 120 -21.50 -12.45 -4.31
C GLN A 120 -23.02 -12.37 -4.11
N GLN A 121 -23.51 -12.74 -2.91
CA GLN A 121 -24.93 -12.59 -2.57
C GLN A 121 -25.41 -11.14 -2.55
N ALA A 122 -24.56 -10.22 -2.10
CA ALA A 122 -24.79 -8.79 -2.18
C ALA A 122 -24.65 -8.23 -3.61
N ASN A 123 -24.25 -9.09 -4.57
CA ASN A 123 -24.09 -8.77 -5.99
C ASN A 123 -23.11 -7.62 -6.26
N VAL A 124 -22.01 -7.60 -5.51
CA VAL A 124 -20.90 -6.65 -5.66
C VAL A 124 -20.07 -7.05 -6.89
N GLY A 125 -20.03 -6.17 -7.90
CA GLY A 125 -19.40 -6.49 -9.19
C GLY A 125 -17.87 -6.36 -9.18
N LYS A 126 -17.30 -5.51 -8.31
CA LYS A 126 -15.86 -5.22 -8.27
C LYS A 126 -15.29 -5.66 -6.93
N VAL A 127 -14.65 -6.83 -6.90
CA VAL A 127 -14.00 -7.39 -5.71
C VAL A 127 -12.53 -7.61 -5.99
N ASN A 128 -11.68 -7.06 -5.14
CA ASN A 128 -10.23 -7.26 -5.18
C ASN A 128 -9.78 -7.98 -3.91
N LEU A 129 -8.80 -8.85 -4.03
CA LEU A 129 -8.18 -9.53 -2.91
C LEU A 129 -6.77 -8.99 -2.70
N ALA A 130 -6.50 -8.45 -1.52
CA ALA A 130 -5.18 -8.01 -1.10
C ALA A 130 -4.71 -8.86 0.07
N THR A 131 -3.58 -9.53 -0.10
CA THR A 131 -2.90 -10.25 0.98
C THR A 131 -1.84 -9.32 1.55
N GLU A 132 -2.07 -8.78 2.74
CA GLU A 132 -1.04 -8.03 3.46
C GLU A 132 -0.51 -8.87 4.61
N ALA A 133 0.82 -8.92 4.73
CA ALA A 133 1.46 -9.28 5.97
C ALA A 133 1.32 -8.07 6.91
N PHE A 134 0.19 -7.95 7.63
CA PHE A 134 0.09 -6.95 8.67
C PHE A 134 1.11 -7.25 9.76
N PRO A 135 1.95 -6.29 10.15
CA PRO A 135 2.67 -6.41 11.40
C PRO A 135 1.61 -6.50 12.51
N GLU A 136 1.57 -7.63 13.21
CA GLU A 136 0.82 -7.77 14.45
C GLU A 136 1.39 -6.73 15.44
N GLY A 137 0.68 -5.67 15.69
CA GLY A 137 1.14 -4.68 16.66
C GLY A 137 0.27 -3.44 16.69
N ASN A 138 -0.78 -3.52 17.41
CA ASN A 138 -1.34 -2.61 18.40
C ASN A 138 -2.86 -2.78 18.53
N ALA A 139 -3.29 -3.98 18.91
CA ALA A 139 -4.50 -4.11 19.67
C ALA A 139 -4.05 -4.05 21.14
N ASN A 140 -4.33 -2.91 21.75
CA ASN A 140 -4.39 -2.75 23.18
C ASN A 140 -3.21 -2.05 23.87
N LYS A 141 -3.42 -0.76 24.16
CA LYS A 141 -3.24 -0.23 25.51
C LYS A 141 -4.23 0.92 25.71
N GLN A 142 -5.36 0.62 26.21
CA GLN A 142 -5.93 1.15 27.48
C GLN A 142 -7.18 0.39 27.82
#